data_db4dea5c7164ac2797e27a458a28a9c8
#
_entry.id   db4dea5c7164ac2797e27a458a28a9c8
#
_cell.length_a   1.000
_cell.length_b   1.000
_cell.length_c   1.000
_cell.angle_alpha   90.00
_cell.angle_beta   90.00
_cell.angle_gamma   90.00
#
_symmetry.space_group_name_H-M   'P 1'
#
loop_
_entity.id
_entity.type
_entity.pdbx_description
1 polymer ?
#
loop_
_entity_poly.entity_id
_entity_poly.type
_entity_poly.pdbx_seq_one_letter_code
_entity_poly.pdbx_strand_id
1 'polypeptide(L)'
;MNPEMTLACKKVLRVEDDPQDVELTLTALAEHHLANEVAVAGDGAEALDYLFRRGRYQGRPGGHPVAVLLDLKMPRVNGLEVLRVVKSDAELKMIPIIMLTSSREEPDLLKCYALGVNAYVVKPVNFVEFMNAIKALGVFWVAINEPPPGVRQPRDAAGDGASPGGAS
;
A
#
# COMPACT_ATOMS: atom_id res chain seq x y z
N MET A 1 19.33 -10.95 -14.86
CA MET A 1 18.33 -10.15 -14.15
C MET A 1 18.81 -9.95 -12.72
N ASN A 2 19.01 -8.71 -12.33
CA ASN A 2 19.52 -8.38 -10.99
C ASN A 2 18.33 -8.42 -10.00
N PRO A 3 18.36 -9.26 -8.96
CA PRO A 3 17.26 -9.34 -7.99
C PRO A 3 16.92 -8.00 -7.32
N GLU A 4 17.89 -7.09 -7.23
CA GLU A 4 17.68 -5.74 -6.68
C GLU A 4 16.76 -4.88 -7.53
N MET A 5 16.70 -5.09 -8.84
CA MET A 5 15.82 -4.35 -9.74
C MET A 5 14.35 -4.77 -9.63
N THR A 6 14.07 -5.97 -9.16
CA THR A 6 12.69 -6.46 -9.00
C THR A 6 12.04 -5.90 -7.75
N LEU A 7 12.82 -5.65 -6.70
CA LEU A 7 12.35 -5.02 -5.46
C LEU A 7 12.09 -3.51 -5.63
N ALA A 8 12.87 -2.83 -6.46
CA ALA A 8 12.76 -1.38 -6.69
C ALA A 8 11.45 -0.95 -7.37
N CYS A 9 10.63 -1.90 -7.83
CA CYS A 9 9.38 -1.62 -8.51
C CYS A 9 8.13 -1.79 -7.63
N LYS A 10 8.29 -2.23 -6.38
CA LYS A 10 7.18 -2.49 -5.45
C LYS A 10 7.08 -1.37 -4.43
N LYS A 11 5.98 -0.62 -4.44
CA LYS A 11 5.74 0.47 -3.50
C LYS A 11 4.61 0.14 -2.54
N VAL A 12 4.80 0.54 -1.28
CA VAL A 12 3.76 0.55 -0.25
C VAL A 12 3.32 1.99 -0.06
N LEU A 13 2.03 2.24 -0.01
CA LEU A 13 1.48 3.53 0.35
C LEU A 13 1.14 3.51 1.85
N ARG A 14 1.77 4.38 2.61
CA ARG A 14 1.44 4.61 4.03
C ARG A 14 0.54 5.82 4.15
N VAL A 15 -0.66 5.65 4.64
CA VAL A 15 -1.63 6.71 4.86
C VAL A 15 -1.78 6.97 6.35
N GLU A 16 -1.22 8.07 6.82
CA GLU A 16 -1.13 8.41 8.24
C GLU A 16 -0.96 9.92 8.41
N ASP A 17 -1.74 10.54 9.29
CA ASP A 17 -1.66 11.97 9.59
C ASP A 17 -0.68 12.31 10.72
N ASP A 18 -0.30 11.34 11.54
CA ASP A 18 0.67 11.53 12.63
C ASP A 18 2.10 11.40 12.09
N PRO A 19 2.89 12.52 12.08
CA PRO A 19 4.26 12.48 11.59
C PRO A 19 5.17 11.52 12.37
N GLN A 20 4.91 11.32 13.65
CA GLN A 20 5.68 10.39 14.49
C GLN A 20 5.47 8.95 14.06
N ASP A 21 4.23 8.55 13.80
CA ASP A 21 3.93 7.21 13.30
C ASP A 21 4.52 6.98 11.90
N VAL A 22 4.51 8.01 11.05
CA VAL A 22 5.17 7.96 9.74
C VAL A 22 6.66 7.71 9.89
N GLU A 23 7.33 8.47 10.76
CA GLU A 23 8.77 8.33 10.99
C GLU A 23 9.13 6.94 11.52
N LEU A 24 8.34 6.43 12.47
CA LEU A 24 8.53 5.07 13.00
C LEU A 24 8.35 4.00 11.93
N THR A 25 7.37 4.17 11.06
CA THR A 25 7.14 3.26 9.93
C THR A 25 8.33 3.24 8.99
N LEU A 26 8.83 4.41 8.60
CA LEU A 26 9.98 4.53 7.71
C LEU A 26 11.24 3.93 8.34
N THR A 27 11.47 4.18 9.63
CA THR A 27 12.60 3.61 10.36
C THR A 27 12.55 2.08 10.40
N ALA A 28 11.37 1.52 10.71
CA ALA A 28 11.19 0.07 10.76
C ALA A 28 11.45 -0.59 9.40
N LEU A 29 10.95 0.02 8.32
CA LEU A 29 11.13 -0.51 6.97
C LEU A 29 12.56 -0.32 6.46
N ALA A 30 13.26 0.73 6.88
CA ALA A 30 14.65 0.96 6.53
C ALA A 30 15.58 -0.17 7.02
N GLU A 31 15.30 -0.76 8.18
CA GLU A 31 16.06 -1.89 8.70
C GLU A 31 16.02 -3.13 7.80
N HIS A 32 14.99 -3.23 6.96
CA HIS A 32 14.85 -4.28 5.95
C HIS A 32 15.07 -3.79 4.52
N HIS A 33 15.67 -2.62 4.35
CA HIS A 33 15.93 -1.98 3.05
C HIS A 33 14.65 -1.71 2.23
N LEU A 34 13.53 -1.49 2.91
CA LEU A 34 12.23 -1.25 2.29
C LEU A 34 11.77 0.22 2.34
N ALA A 35 12.51 1.12 3.00
CA ALA A 35 12.10 2.51 3.20
C ALA A 35 11.98 3.30 1.88
N ASN A 36 12.79 2.99 0.88
CA ASN A 36 12.75 3.64 -0.43
C ASN A 36 11.52 3.26 -1.25
N GLU A 37 10.84 2.22 -0.84
CA GLU A 37 9.65 1.70 -1.51
C GLU A 37 8.34 2.22 -0.88
N VAL A 38 8.43 3.18 0.02
CA VAL A 38 7.27 3.73 0.74
C VAL A 38 6.94 5.12 0.24
N ALA A 39 5.72 5.30 -0.26
CA ALA A 39 5.12 6.60 -0.47
C ALA A 39 4.25 6.94 0.74
N VAL A 40 4.18 8.21 1.12
CA VAL A 40 3.43 8.68 2.28
C VAL A 40 2.34 9.64 1.84
N ALA A 41 1.11 9.40 2.29
CA ALA A 41 0.00 10.35 2.19
C ALA A 41 -0.40 10.78 3.61
N GLY A 42 -0.54 12.07 3.83
CA GLY A 42 -0.80 12.65 5.15
C GLY A 42 -2.26 12.60 5.58
N ASP A 43 -3.18 12.27 4.68
CA ASP A 43 -4.61 12.09 4.97
C ASP A 43 -5.30 11.29 3.88
N GLY A 44 -6.59 11.01 4.08
CA GLY A 44 -7.36 10.22 3.14
C GLY A 44 -7.57 10.89 1.79
N ALA A 45 -7.72 12.20 1.75
CA ALA A 45 -7.87 12.94 0.49
C ALA A 45 -6.62 12.85 -0.37
N GLU A 46 -5.45 13.02 0.24
CA GLU A 46 -4.16 12.84 -0.43
C GLU A 46 -3.96 11.40 -0.91
N ALA A 47 -4.36 10.42 -0.12
CA ALA A 47 -4.30 9.02 -0.51
C ALA A 47 -5.13 8.73 -1.76
N LEU A 48 -6.34 9.26 -1.84
CA LEU A 48 -7.19 9.10 -3.02
C LEU A 48 -6.59 9.80 -4.25
N ASP A 49 -6.03 11.00 -4.07
CA ASP A 49 -5.34 11.69 -5.15
C ASP A 49 -4.15 10.89 -5.68
N TYR A 50 -3.39 10.29 -4.77
CA TYR A 50 -2.27 9.41 -5.15
C TYR A 50 -2.75 8.19 -5.95
N LEU A 51 -3.77 7.50 -5.48
CA LEU A 51 -4.28 6.28 -6.11
C LEU A 51 -4.95 6.55 -7.45
N PHE A 52 -5.73 7.63 -7.56
CA PHE A 52 -6.39 8.05 -8.81
C PHE A 52 -5.50 8.87 -9.74
N ARG A 53 -4.28 9.20 -9.36
CA ARG A 53 -3.33 10.01 -10.14
C ARG A 53 -3.90 11.36 -10.53
N ARG A 54 -4.44 12.07 -9.55
CA ARG A 54 -5.02 13.41 -9.76
C ARG A 54 -4.34 14.43 -8.85
N GLY A 55 -4.63 15.73 -9.06
CA GLY A 55 -4.01 16.80 -8.32
C GLY A 55 -2.49 16.79 -8.52
N ARG A 56 -1.73 16.92 -7.44
CA ARG A 56 -0.26 16.92 -7.49
C ARG A 56 0.34 15.59 -7.95
N TYR A 57 -0.46 14.52 -7.98
CA TYR A 57 -0.02 13.18 -8.42
C TYR A 57 -0.39 12.88 -9.87
N GLN A 58 -0.88 13.86 -10.61
CA GLN A 58 -1.13 13.73 -12.02
C GLN A 58 0.19 13.42 -12.75
N GLY A 59 0.18 12.36 -13.55
CA GLY A 59 1.40 11.92 -14.22
C GLY A 59 2.40 11.18 -13.34
N ARG A 60 2.01 10.79 -12.13
CA ARG A 60 2.85 9.98 -11.23
C ARG A 60 3.33 8.72 -11.94
N PRO A 61 4.67 8.46 -11.97
CA PRO A 61 5.20 7.26 -12.59
C PRO A 61 4.90 6.01 -11.76
N GLY A 62 4.99 4.86 -12.41
CA GLY A 62 4.79 3.57 -11.78
C GLY A 62 3.35 3.09 -11.77
N GLY A 63 3.13 1.86 -11.31
CA GLY A 63 1.83 1.24 -11.16
C GLY A 63 1.19 1.55 -9.81
N HIS A 64 0.15 0.79 -9.50
CA HIS A 64 -0.48 0.86 -8.17
C HIS A 64 0.45 0.29 -7.10
N PRO A 65 0.35 0.74 -5.84
CA PRO A 65 1.11 0.15 -4.76
C PRO A 65 0.76 -1.33 -4.56
N VAL A 66 1.71 -2.12 -4.08
CA VAL A 66 1.48 -3.53 -3.76
C VAL A 66 0.63 -3.71 -2.50
N ALA A 67 0.58 -2.69 -1.67
CA ALA A 67 -0.26 -2.64 -0.48
C ALA A 67 -0.44 -1.20 -0.01
N VAL A 68 -1.54 -0.93 0.66
CA VAL A 68 -1.80 0.34 1.34
C VAL A 68 -1.93 0.07 2.83
N LEU A 69 -1.08 0.69 3.63
CA LEU A 69 -1.20 0.69 5.09
C LEU A 69 -1.98 1.94 5.49
N LEU A 70 -3.22 1.74 5.89
CA LEU A 70 -4.21 2.80 6.03
C LEU A 70 -4.64 2.95 7.48
N ASP A 71 -4.48 4.15 8.05
CA ASP A 71 -5.06 4.46 9.35
C ASP A 71 -6.57 4.71 9.23
N LEU A 72 -7.31 4.28 10.23
CA LEU A 72 -8.77 4.44 10.26
C LEU A 72 -9.20 5.87 10.57
N LYS A 73 -8.59 6.49 11.58
CA LYS A 73 -8.98 7.81 12.09
C LYS A 73 -8.02 8.90 11.61
N MET A 74 -8.46 9.66 10.62
CA MET A 74 -7.71 10.78 10.06
C MET A 74 -8.64 11.96 9.78
N PRO A 75 -8.13 13.21 9.75
CA PRO A 75 -8.94 14.36 9.40
C PRO A 75 -9.33 14.36 7.91
N ARG A 76 -10.31 15.14 7.56
CA ARG A 76 -10.91 15.35 6.23
C ARG A 76 -11.58 14.09 5.69
N VAL A 77 -10.82 13.16 5.16
CA VAL A 77 -11.32 11.86 4.69
C VAL A 77 -10.71 10.77 5.55
N ASN A 78 -11.52 10.06 6.32
CA ASN A 78 -11.04 8.98 7.18
C ASN A 78 -10.75 7.69 6.41
N GLY A 79 -10.08 6.74 7.09
CA GLY A 79 -9.68 5.49 6.46
C GLY A 79 -10.85 4.64 5.99
N LEU A 80 -11.97 4.65 6.68
CA LEU A 80 -13.17 3.91 6.26
C LEU A 80 -13.70 4.41 4.92
N GLU A 81 -13.70 5.73 4.72
CA GLU A 81 -14.12 6.35 3.46
C GLU A 81 -13.15 6.02 2.32
N VAL A 82 -11.84 6.07 2.60
CA VAL A 82 -10.81 5.65 1.61
C VAL A 82 -11.04 4.19 1.20
N LEU A 83 -11.23 3.31 2.17
CA LEU A 83 -11.48 1.88 1.94
C LEU A 83 -12.73 1.68 1.06
N ARG A 84 -13.81 2.38 1.39
CA ARG A 84 -15.07 2.30 0.62
C ARG A 84 -14.86 2.72 -0.83
N VAL A 85 -14.21 3.84 -1.06
CA VAL A 85 -13.96 4.38 -2.41
C VAL A 85 -13.08 3.43 -3.20
N VAL A 86 -11.98 2.96 -2.62
CA VAL A 86 -11.04 2.05 -3.29
C VAL A 86 -11.71 0.72 -3.65
N LYS A 87 -12.45 0.13 -2.73
CA LYS A 87 -13.11 -1.16 -2.96
C LYS A 87 -14.34 -1.07 -3.89
N SER A 88 -14.84 0.13 -4.13
CA SER A 88 -15.91 0.40 -5.11
C SER A 88 -15.41 0.68 -6.52
N ASP A 89 -14.12 0.94 -6.69
CA ASP A 89 -13.52 1.23 -7.98
C ASP A 89 -13.11 -0.06 -8.70
N ALA A 90 -13.43 -0.18 -9.98
CA ALA A 90 -13.18 -1.40 -10.75
C ALA A 90 -11.68 -1.73 -10.89
N GLU A 91 -10.82 -0.71 -10.91
CA GLU A 91 -9.37 -0.87 -11.02
C GLU A 91 -8.71 -0.95 -9.64
N LEU A 92 -9.05 -0.04 -8.73
CA LEU A 92 -8.39 0.08 -7.44
C LEU A 92 -8.78 -1.02 -6.45
N LYS A 93 -9.93 -1.66 -6.62
CA LYS A 93 -10.39 -2.70 -5.69
C LYS A 93 -9.45 -3.89 -5.54
N MET A 94 -8.57 -4.09 -6.51
CA MET A 94 -7.58 -5.17 -6.52
C MET A 94 -6.39 -4.88 -5.59
N ILE A 95 -6.18 -3.63 -5.20
CA ILE A 95 -5.06 -3.24 -4.35
C ILE A 95 -5.31 -3.75 -2.93
N PRO A 96 -4.38 -4.52 -2.34
CA PRO A 96 -4.49 -4.92 -0.95
C PRO A 96 -4.50 -3.72 0.00
N ILE A 97 -5.52 -3.64 0.82
CA ILE A 97 -5.66 -2.60 1.85
C ILE A 97 -5.52 -3.26 3.22
N ILE A 98 -4.55 -2.79 3.99
CA ILE A 98 -4.30 -3.23 5.34
C ILE A 98 -4.64 -2.07 6.27
N MET A 99 -5.66 -2.23 7.10
CA MET A 99 -5.95 -1.26 8.14
C MET A 99 -4.92 -1.38 9.24
N LEU A 100 -4.28 -0.28 9.60
CA LEU A 100 -3.31 -0.20 10.69
C LEU A 100 -3.74 0.90 11.64
N THR A 101 -4.42 0.55 12.72
CA THR A 101 -5.12 1.50 13.58
C THR A 101 -5.03 1.12 15.05
N SER A 102 -5.14 2.13 15.93
CA SER A 102 -5.25 1.90 17.37
C SER A 102 -6.62 1.42 17.83
N SER A 103 -7.65 1.48 16.96
CA SER A 103 -8.99 1.03 17.30
C SER A 103 -9.10 -0.49 17.40
N ARG A 104 -9.64 -0.95 18.54
CA ARG A 104 -10.02 -2.36 18.78
C ARG A 104 -11.52 -2.56 18.78
N GLU A 105 -12.28 -1.52 18.47
CA GLU A 105 -13.74 -1.53 18.54
C GLU A 105 -14.31 -2.49 17.50
N GLU A 106 -15.16 -3.40 17.96
CA GLU A 106 -15.80 -4.41 17.09
C GLU A 106 -16.61 -3.78 15.95
N PRO A 107 -17.36 -2.68 16.13
CA PRO A 107 -18.03 -2.03 15.01
C PRO A 107 -17.10 -1.55 13.91
N ASP A 108 -15.94 -1.01 14.25
CA ASP A 108 -14.94 -0.58 13.26
C ASP A 108 -14.39 -1.78 12.48
N LEU A 109 -14.09 -2.86 13.19
CA LEU A 109 -13.62 -4.10 12.60
C LEU A 109 -14.64 -4.68 11.60
N LEU A 110 -15.90 -4.76 12.01
CA LEU A 110 -16.99 -5.27 11.17
C LEU A 110 -17.20 -4.43 9.91
N LYS A 111 -17.18 -3.11 10.04
CA LYS A 111 -17.32 -2.19 8.90
C LYS A 111 -16.19 -2.35 7.90
N CYS A 112 -14.95 -2.47 8.38
CA CYS A 112 -13.78 -2.66 7.51
C CYS A 112 -13.87 -3.97 6.74
N TYR A 113 -14.20 -5.08 7.39
CA TYR A 113 -14.34 -6.35 6.70
C TYR A 113 -15.53 -6.38 5.75
N ALA A 114 -16.64 -5.76 6.10
CA ALA A 114 -17.81 -5.63 5.22
C ALA A 114 -17.47 -4.87 3.92
N LEU A 115 -16.56 -3.90 3.99
CA LEU A 115 -16.09 -3.14 2.82
C LEU A 115 -14.98 -3.84 2.04
N GLY A 116 -14.46 -4.97 2.51
CA GLY A 116 -13.47 -5.74 1.78
C GLY A 116 -12.02 -5.48 2.15
N VAL A 117 -11.74 -5.03 3.39
CA VAL A 117 -10.37 -4.89 3.86
C VAL A 117 -9.63 -6.23 3.79
N ASN A 118 -8.38 -6.20 3.39
CA ASN A 118 -7.57 -7.42 3.25
C ASN A 118 -6.96 -7.88 4.57
N ALA A 119 -6.64 -6.95 5.45
CA ALA A 119 -6.16 -7.24 6.80
C ALA A 119 -6.47 -6.07 7.74
N TYR A 120 -6.63 -6.37 9.02
CA TYR A 120 -6.86 -5.38 10.07
C TYR A 120 -5.85 -5.63 11.18
N VAL A 121 -4.95 -4.67 11.37
CA VAL A 121 -3.88 -4.76 12.36
C VAL A 121 -4.09 -3.66 13.40
N VAL A 122 -4.20 -4.05 14.67
CA VAL A 122 -4.26 -3.10 15.77
C VAL A 122 -2.84 -2.64 16.10
N LYS A 123 -2.62 -1.31 16.09
CA LYS A 123 -1.32 -0.73 16.43
C LYS A 123 -0.93 -1.11 17.86
N PRO A 124 0.20 -1.77 18.08
CA PRO A 124 0.73 -1.96 19.42
C PRO A 124 1.06 -0.62 20.09
N VAL A 125 0.81 -0.53 21.40
CA VAL A 125 1.14 0.66 22.19
C VAL A 125 2.65 0.76 22.43
N ASN A 126 3.30 -0.38 22.53
CA ASN A 126 4.74 -0.46 22.74
C ASN A 126 5.50 -0.18 21.44
N PHE A 127 6.49 0.70 21.51
CA PHE A 127 7.33 1.11 20.39
C PHE A 127 7.99 -0.09 19.67
N VAL A 128 8.59 -1.02 20.42
CA VAL A 128 9.29 -2.18 19.86
C VAL A 128 8.32 -3.11 19.14
N GLU A 129 7.16 -3.36 19.72
CA GLU A 129 6.12 -4.19 19.11
C GLU A 129 5.54 -3.54 17.85
N PHE A 130 5.36 -2.21 17.87
CA PHE A 130 4.94 -1.46 16.69
C PHE A 130 5.95 -1.61 15.53
N MET A 131 7.23 -1.41 15.82
CA MET A 131 8.31 -1.59 14.85
C MET A 131 8.32 -3.00 14.27
N ASN A 132 8.17 -4.02 15.13
CA ASN A 132 8.13 -5.42 14.70
C ASN A 132 6.92 -5.72 13.81
N ALA A 133 5.75 -5.16 14.12
CA ALA A 133 4.56 -5.32 13.31
C ALA A 133 4.74 -4.71 11.91
N ILE A 134 5.31 -3.52 11.82
CA ILE A 134 5.61 -2.87 10.54
C ILE A 134 6.60 -3.68 9.71
N LYS A 135 7.65 -4.21 10.34
CA LYS A 135 8.63 -5.09 9.66
C LYS A 135 7.95 -6.32 9.06
N ALA A 136 7.11 -6.99 9.85
CA ALA A 136 6.38 -8.17 9.40
C ALA A 136 5.45 -7.86 8.23
N LEU A 137 4.73 -6.74 8.29
CA LEU A 137 3.87 -6.28 7.19
C LEU A 137 4.67 -5.96 5.94
N GLY A 138 5.78 -5.25 6.07
CA GLY A 138 6.65 -4.92 4.94
C GLY A 138 7.20 -6.16 4.27
N VAL A 139 7.73 -7.10 5.04
CA VAL A 139 8.28 -8.35 4.50
C VAL A 139 7.19 -9.16 3.81
N PHE A 140 6.02 -9.32 4.43
CA PHE A 140 4.94 -10.10 3.83
C PHE A 140 4.44 -9.47 2.53
N TRP A 141 4.08 -8.20 2.54
CA TRP A 141 3.42 -7.57 1.39
C TRP A 141 4.37 -7.20 0.26
N VAL A 142 5.63 -6.89 0.57
CA VAL A 142 6.63 -6.53 -0.46
C VAL A 142 7.38 -7.76 -0.97
N ALA A 143 7.82 -8.64 -0.08
CA ALA A 143 8.72 -9.73 -0.45
C ALA A 143 8.03 -11.09 -0.64
N ILE A 144 6.97 -11.39 0.10
CA ILE A 144 6.34 -12.70 0.11
C ILE A 144 5.08 -12.74 -0.74
N ASN A 145 4.17 -11.78 -0.57
CA ASN A 145 2.89 -11.79 -1.27
C ASN A 145 3.06 -11.54 -2.76
N GLU A 146 2.37 -12.31 -3.57
CA GLU A 146 2.28 -12.06 -5.01
C GLU A 146 1.12 -11.10 -5.28
N PRO A 147 1.38 -9.86 -5.73
CA PRO A 147 0.33 -8.88 -5.96
C PRO A 147 -0.49 -9.20 -7.21
N PRO A 148 -1.72 -8.66 -7.31
CA PRO A 148 -2.50 -8.77 -8.53
C PRO A 148 -1.77 -8.18 -9.74
N PRO A 149 -2.01 -8.68 -10.97
CA PRO A 149 -1.29 -8.21 -12.17
C PRO A 149 -1.39 -6.71 -12.44
N GLY A 150 -2.53 -6.08 -12.13
CA GLY A 150 -2.73 -4.62 -12.31
C GLY A 150 -1.92 -3.74 -11.37
N VAL A 151 -1.30 -4.33 -10.35
CA VAL A 151 -0.45 -3.64 -9.38
C VAL A 151 1.01 -3.61 -9.82
N ARG A 152 1.40 -4.46 -10.77
CA ARG A 152 2.76 -4.50 -11.31
C ARG A 152 3.04 -3.29 -12.19
N GLN A 153 4.29 -2.87 -12.21
CA GLN A 153 4.73 -1.78 -13.07
C GLN A 153 4.66 -2.17 -14.56
N PRO A 154 4.40 -1.22 -15.47
CA PRO A 154 4.31 -1.49 -16.90
C PRO A 154 5.55 -2.14 -17.54
N ARG A 155 6.71 -2.05 -16.89
CA ARG A 155 7.96 -2.66 -17.39
C ARG A 155 7.98 -4.18 -17.27
N ASP A 156 7.17 -4.76 -16.38
CA ASP A 156 7.08 -6.21 -16.23
C ASP A 156 6.14 -6.85 -17.26
N ALA A 157 5.28 -6.05 -17.88
CA ALA A 157 4.37 -6.49 -18.94
C ALA A 157 5.00 -6.51 -20.34
N ALA A 158 6.16 -5.88 -20.52
CA ALA A 158 6.85 -5.81 -21.82
C ALA A 158 7.71 -7.04 -22.14
N GLY A 159 7.75 -8.03 -21.25
CA GLY A 159 8.57 -9.23 -21.41
C GLY A 159 7.95 -10.37 -22.23
N ASP A 160 6.66 -10.29 -22.55
CA ASP A 160 5.94 -11.35 -23.29
C ASP A 160 5.43 -10.91 -24.68
N GLY A 161 6.16 -10.01 -25.30
CA GLY A 161 5.84 -9.48 -26.61
C GLY A 161 6.67 -10.10 -27.72
N ALA A 162 6.14 -11.18 -28.28
CA ALA A 162 6.28 -11.59 -29.67
C ALA A 162 7.68 -11.84 -30.23
N SER A 163 7.97 -13.08 -30.41
CA SER A 163 8.74 -13.52 -31.57
C SER A 163 7.84 -13.47 -32.80
N PRO A 164 8.07 -12.62 -33.79
CA PRO A 164 7.51 -12.86 -35.11
C PRO A 164 8.30 -14.00 -35.73
N GLY A 165 7.63 -15.11 -35.88
CA GLY A 165 8.14 -16.19 -36.71
C GLY A 165 8.42 -15.66 -38.09
N GLY A 166 9.68 -15.63 -38.47
CA GLY A 166 10.09 -15.45 -39.84
C GLY A 166 9.62 -16.64 -40.64
N ALA A 167 8.70 -16.38 -41.52
CA ALA A 167 8.41 -17.29 -42.63
C ALA A 167 9.32 -16.91 -43.78
N SER A 168 10.12 -17.86 -44.19
CA SER A 168 10.78 -17.88 -45.50
C SER A 168 9.79 -18.35 -46.53
#